data_2da5a4d7089f3ab2210a7c63d1752db7
#
_entry.id   2da5a4d7089f3ab2210a7c63d1752db7
#
_cell.length_a   1.000
_cell.length_b   1.000
_cell.length_c   1.000
_cell.angle_alpha   90.00
_cell.angle_beta   90.00
_cell.angle_gamma   90.00
#
_symmetry.space_group_name_H-M   'P 1'
#
loop_
_entity.id
_entity.type
_entity.pdbx_description
1 polymer ?
#
loop_
_entity_poly.entity_id
_entity_poly.type
_entity_poly.pdbx_seq_one_letter_code
_entity_poly.pdbx_strand_id
1 'polypeptide(L)'
;MKLFLSSVIVILSSVFISQKKAKVIFFGDSITQAGVQPGGYILRIDSLSKKEGMGDRFEFIGAGIGGNKVYDLYLRLETDVLEKNPDVVLIYVGVNDVWHKSSFGTGTDPDKFEKFYQAIIDRFKAKNIKVILCTPAAIGEKTDFSNPQDGDMNEYSNLIRRLAAKNSLPLVDLRKAFLEYNLKNNSDNKDRGILTTDRVHLSAKGNQLVAEEMWKVIKSI
;
A
#
# COMPACT_ATOMS: atom_id res chain seq x y z
N MET A 1 -57.88 -23.36 -44.90
CA MET A 1 -57.29 -23.77 -43.65
C MET A 1 -56.02 -22.91 -43.47
N LYS A 2 -56.12 -21.81 -42.73
CA LYS A 2 -54.98 -20.87 -42.49
C LYS A 2 -54.27 -21.25 -41.19
N LEU A 3 -53.02 -21.71 -41.30
CA LEU A 3 -52.17 -21.92 -40.14
C LEU A 3 -51.65 -20.54 -39.57
N PHE A 4 -51.97 -20.21 -38.32
CA PHE A 4 -51.37 -19.14 -37.61
C PHE A 4 -50.09 -19.65 -36.89
N LEU A 5 -48.92 -19.20 -37.35
CA LEU A 5 -47.67 -19.44 -36.65
C LEU A 5 -47.55 -18.38 -35.53
N SER A 6 -47.72 -18.79 -34.27
CA SER A 6 -47.44 -17.94 -33.09
C SER A 6 -45.95 -17.96 -32.79
N SER A 7 -45.26 -16.87 -33.05
CA SER A 7 -43.87 -16.69 -32.65
C SER A 7 -43.80 -16.34 -31.14
N VAL A 8 -43.26 -17.26 -30.35
CA VAL A 8 -42.97 -17.00 -28.93
C VAL A 8 -41.62 -16.24 -28.84
N ILE A 9 -41.68 -14.98 -28.48
CA ILE A 9 -40.51 -14.16 -28.18
C ILE A 9 -40.07 -14.45 -26.73
N VAL A 10 -39.01 -15.21 -26.55
CA VAL A 10 -38.39 -15.42 -25.22
C VAL A 10 -37.50 -14.20 -24.91
N ILE A 11 -37.96 -13.32 -24.04
CA ILE A 11 -37.18 -12.21 -23.52
C ILE A 11 -36.26 -12.76 -22.42
N LEU A 12 -34.96 -12.98 -22.73
CA LEU A 12 -33.92 -13.25 -21.73
C LEU A 12 -33.65 -11.95 -20.98
N SER A 13 -34.26 -11.76 -19.81
CA SER A 13 -33.89 -10.75 -18.87
C SER A 13 -32.56 -11.13 -18.23
N SER A 14 -31.44 -10.51 -18.67
CA SER A 14 -30.16 -10.60 -18.00
C SER A 14 -30.25 -9.89 -16.64
N VAL A 15 -30.35 -10.69 -15.57
CA VAL A 15 -30.21 -10.17 -14.20
C VAL A 15 -28.75 -9.73 -14.02
N PHE A 16 -28.49 -8.43 -14.10
CA PHE A 16 -27.21 -7.85 -13.69
C PHE A 16 -27.09 -8.00 -12.18
N ILE A 17 -26.46 -9.08 -11.71
CA ILE A 17 -26.03 -9.18 -10.31
C ILE A 17 -24.88 -8.20 -10.16
N SER A 18 -25.12 -7.07 -9.51
CA SER A 18 -24.05 -6.15 -9.12
C SER A 18 -23.06 -6.91 -8.21
N GLN A 19 -21.89 -7.18 -8.73
CA GLN A 19 -20.83 -7.86 -7.95
C GLN A 19 -20.36 -6.90 -6.85
N LYS A 20 -20.38 -7.37 -5.58
CA LYS A 20 -19.86 -6.60 -4.45
C LYS A 20 -18.40 -6.25 -4.70
N LYS A 21 -18.04 -4.97 -4.59
CA LYS A 21 -16.65 -4.50 -4.71
C LYS A 21 -15.80 -5.08 -3.58
N ALA A 22 -14.60 -5.55 -3.92
CA ALA A 22 -13.62 -5.95 -2.92
C ALA A 22 -13.08 -4.70 -2.20
N LYS A 23 -13.24 -4.65 -0.88
CA LYS A 23 -12.80 -3.53 -0.05
C LYS A 23 -11.31 -3.67 0.29
N VAL A 24 -10.51 -2.73 -0.19
CA VAL A 24 -9.05 -2.65 0.01
C VAL A 24 -8.75 -1.51 0.97
N ILE A 25 -8.20 -1.82 2.14
CA ILE A 25 -7.77 -0.80 3.11
C ILE A 25 -6.26 -0.63 3.03
N PHE A 26 -5.81 0.61 2.84
CA PHE A 26 -4.42 1.02 2.95
C PHE A 26 -4.16 1.46 4.38
N PHE A 27 -3.35 0.70 5.10
CA PHE A 27 -3.10 0.88 6.52
C PHE A 27 -1.67 1.36 6.75
N GLY A 28 -1.49 2.58 7.27
CA GLY A 28 -0.17 3.19 7.35
C GLY A 28 -0.12 4.52 8.11
N ASP A 29 0.89 5.29 7.79
CA ASP A 29 1.27 6.55 8.44
C ASP A 29 0.83 7.81 7.65
N SER A 30 1.63 8.92 7.77
CA SER A 30 1.37 10.18 7.05
C SER A 30 1.35 10.05 5.54
N ILE A 31 2.15 9.13 4.97
CA ILE A 31 2.18 8.88 3.53
C ILE A 31 0.84 8.31 3.07
N THR A 32 0.27 7.39 3.84
CA THR A 32 -1.05 6.83 3.58
C THR A 32 -2.17 7.85 3.86
N GLN A 33 -2.01 8.68 4.90
CA GLN A 33 -2.95 9.79 5.18
C GLN A 33 -3.01 10.77 4.00
N ALA A 34 -1.87 11.13 3.43
CA ALA A 34 -1.79 11.97 2.22
C ALA A 34 -2.29 11.24 0.97
N GLY A 35 -2.24 9.90 0.96
CA GLY A 35 -2.63 9.06 -0.17
C GLY A 35 -4.08 9.24 -0.64
N VAL A 36 -4.99 9.67 0.24
CA VAL A 36 -6.40 9.97 -0.09
C VAL A 36 -6.65 11.43 -0.48
N GLN A 37 -5.62 12.27 -0.45
CA GLN A 37 -5.74 13.66 -0.86
C GLN A 37 -5.61 13.80 -2.39
N PRO A 38 -6.05 14.91 -3.00
CA PRO A 38 -5.87 15.15 -4.43
C PRO A 38 -4.41 14.92 -4.88
N GLY A 39 -4.22 14.05 -5.88
CA GLY A 39 -2.90 13.65 -6.35
C GLY A 39 -2.19 12.56 -5.55
N GLY A 40 -2.76 12.09 -4.44
CA GLY A 40 -2.24 11.00 -3.62
C GLY A 40 -2.32 9.64 -4.30
N TYR A 41 -1.48 8.70 -3.85
CA TYR A 41 -1.29 7.42 -4.51
C TYR A 41 -2.57 6.54 -4.50
N ILE A 42 -3.43 6.62 -3.47
CA ILE A 42 -4.67 5.83 -3.40
C ILE A 42 -5.65 6.28 -4.49
N LEU A 43 -5.81 7.61 -4.68
CA LEU A 43 -6.65 8.13 -5.77
C LEU A 43 -6.08 7.81 -7.16
N ARG A 44 -4.75 7.71 -7.29
CA ARG A 44 -4.12 7.27 -8.53
C ARG A 44 -4.36 5.78 -8.80
N ILE A 45 -4.35 4.92 -7.77
CA ILE A 45 -4.73 3.51 -7.89
C ILE A 45 -6.18 3.38 -8.36
N ASP A 46 -7.11 4.16 -7.80
CA ASP A 46 -8.50 4.18 -8.24
C ASP A 46 -8.61 4.59 -9.73
N SER A 47 -7.84 5.61 -10.13
CA SER A 47 -7.77 6.05 -11.53
C SER A 47 -7.18 4.98 -12.46
N LEU A 48 -6.13 4.26 -12.03
CA LEU A 48 -5.54 3.14 -12.77
C LEU A 48 -6.53 1.99 -12.91
N SER A 49 -7.24 1.64 -11.83
CA SER A 49 -8.25 0.57 -11.86
C SER A 49 -9.38 0.88 -12.86
N LYS A 50 -9.86 2.11 -12.87
CA LYS A 50 -10.87 2.57 -13.83
C LYS A 50 -10.37 2.53 -15.27
N LYS A 51 -9.14 3.00 -15.51
CA LYS A 51 -8.50 2.97 -16.82
C LYS A 51 -8.34 1.55 -17.37
N GLU A 52 -8.11 0.57 -16.51
CA GLU A 52 -8.00 -0.84 -16.88
C GLU A 52 -9.36 -1.58 -16.87
N GLY A 53 -10.49 -0.88 -16.75
CA GLY A 53 -11.85 -1.47 -16.74
C GLY A 53 -12.18 -2.23 -15.46
N MET A 54 -11.45 -2.00 -14.38
CA MET A 54 -11.63 -2.70 -13.09
C MET A 54 -12.25 -1.81 -12.00
N GLY A 55 -12.72 -0.60 -12.33
CA GLY A 55 -13.24 0.38 -11.35
C GLY A 55 -14.43 -0.11 -10.53
N ASP A 56 -15.16 -1.09 -11.03
CA ASP A 56 -16.30 -1.72 -10.33
C ASP A 56 -15.90 -2.93 -9.46
N ARG A 57 -14.62 -3.36 -9.52
CA ARG A 57 -14.13 -4.50 -8.74
C ARG A 57 -13.66 -4.12 -7.34
N PHE A 58 -13.24 -2.88 -7.12
CA PHE A 58 -12.56 -2.45 -5.90
C PHE A 58 -13.20 -1.20 -5.29
N GLU A 59 -13.16 -1.15 -3.95
CA GLU A 59 -13.38 0.03 -3.12
C GLU A 59 -12.08 0.30 -2.35
N PHE A 60 -11.48 1.49 -2.51
CA PHE A 60 -10.22 1.85 -1.90
C PHE A 60 -10.42 2.80 -0.71
N ILE A 61 -9.92 2.42 0.47
CA ILE A 61 -10.07 3.18 1.72
C ILE A 61 -8.70 3.42 2.33
N GLY A 62 -8.39 4.67 2.66
CA GLY A 62 -7.19 5.01 3.41
C GLY A 62 -7.44 4.98 4.92
N ALA A 63 -6.52 4.37 5.66
CA ALA A 63 -6.46 4.34 7.12
C ALA A 63 -5.04 4.76 7.56
N GLY A 64 -4.61 5.95 7.13
CA GLY A 64 -3.33 6.55 7.47
C GLY A 64 -3.45 7.59 8.56
N ILE A 65 -2.50 7.62 9.52
CA ILE A 65 -2.37 8.66 10.55
C ILE A 65 -0.91 9.10 10.63
N GLY A 66 -0.68 10.42 10.58
CA GLY A 66 0.64 11.02 10.63
C GLY A 66 1.47 10.60 11.84
N GLY A 67 2.77 10.34 11.63
CA GLY A 67 3.71 9.95 12.69
C GLY A 67 3.61 8.52 13.18
N ASN A 68 2.60 7.75 12.73
CA ASN A 68 2.38 6.38 13.20
C ASN A 68 3.56 5.46 12.87
N LYS A 69 3.83 4.56 13.79
CA LYS A 69 4.77 3.45 13.76
C LYS A 69 4.03 2.12 13.79
N VAL A 70 4.74 1.03 13.63
CA VAL A 70 4.13 -0.30 13.61
C VAL A 70 3.27 -0.59 14.84
N TYR A 71 3.68 -0.18 16.04
CA TYR A 71 2.91 -0.40 17.27
C TYR A 71 1.63 0.46 17.32
N ASP A 72 1.62 1.67 16.75
CA ASP A 72 0.42 2.49 16.65
C ASP A 72 -0.61 1.81 15.74
N LEU A 73 -0.16 1.21 14.64
CA LEU A 73 -1.02 0.40 13.77
C LEU A 73 -1.65 -0.77 14.55
N TYR A 74 -0.84 -1.48 15.33
CA TYR A 74 -1.35 -2.59 16.16
C TYR A 74 -2.44 -2.13 17.13
N LEU A 75 -2.26 -0.98 17.78
CA LEU A 75 -3.21 -0.44 18.77
C LEU A 75 -4.56 -0.02 18.16
N ARG A 76 -4.59 0.39 16.89
CA ARG A 76 -5.80 0.88 16.22
C ARG A 76 -6.36 -0.04 15.13
N LEU A 77 -5.79 -1.24 14.94
CA LEU A 77 -6.20 -2.15 13.87
C LEU A 77 -7.67 -2.59 13.97
N GLU A 78 -8.23 -2.68 15.18
CA GLU A 78 -9.63 -3.09 15.38
C GLU A 78 -10.58 -2.04 14.78
N THR A 79 -10.50 -0.81 15.28
CA THR A 79 -11.42 0.29 14.90
C THR A 79 -11.20 0.78 13.48
N ASP A 80 -9.94 0.87 13.05
CA ASP A 80 -9.61 1.50 11.77
C ASP A 80 -9.66 0.53 10.59
N VAL A 81 -9.60 -0.78 10.86
CA VAL A 81 -9.52 -1.81 9.83
C VAL A 81 -10.56 -2.90 10.02
N LEU A 82 -10.52 -3.65 11.14
CA LEU A 82 -11.34 -4.86 11.28
C LEU A 82 -12.84 -4.58 11.32
N GLU A 83 -13.28 -3.52 12.00
CA GLU A 83 -14.69 -3.11 12.04
C GLU A 83 -15.24 -2.70 10.66
N LYS A 84 -14.36 -2.36 9.70
CA LYS A 84 -14.76 -2.04 8.32
C LYS A 84 -14.94 -3.27 7.44
N ASN A 85 -14.63 -4.46 7.96
CA ASN A 85 -14.74 -5.74 7.25
C ASN A 85 -14.10 -5.69 5.85
N PRO A 86 -12.77 -5.47 5.74
CA PRO A 86 -12.07 -5.45 4.46
C PRO A 86 -11.89 -6.86 3.89
N ASP A 87 -11.80 -6.93 2.57
CA ASP A 87 -11.37 -8.14 1.86
C ASP A 87 -9.86 -8.22 1.74
N VAL A 88 -9.20 -7.04 1.66
CA VAL A 88 -7.74 -6.89 1.51
C VAL A 88 -7.23 -5.76 2.38
N VAL A 89 -6.10 -5.97 3.05
CA VAL A 89 -5.35 -4.91 3.76
C VAL A 89 -3.94 -4.81 3.20
N LEU A 90 -3.55 -3.61 2.81
CA LEU A 90 -2.20 -3.29 2.40
C LEU A 90 -1.53 -2.51 3.52
N ILE A 91 -0.45 -3.06 4.11
CA ILE A 91 0.27 -2.46 5.23
C ILE A 91 1.48 -1.70 4.69
N TYR A 92 1.48 -0.37 4.86
CA TYR A 92 2.57 0.51 4.44
C TYR A 92 3.03 1.38 5.61
N VAL A 93 4.00 0.88 6.38
CA VAL A 93 4.54 1.50 7.60
C VAL A 93 6.01 1.12 7.76
N GLY A 94 6.76 1.91 8.54
CA GLY A 94 8.15 1.62 8.89
C GLY A 94 9.08 2.82 8.74
N VAL A 95 8.70 3.84 7.94
CA VAL A 95 9.53 5.02 7.77
C VAL A 95 9.70 5.77 9.10
N ASN A 96 8.65 5.93 9.91
CA ASN A 96 8.72 6.60 11.21
C ASN A 96 9.37 5.74 12.29
N ASP A 97 9.33 4.42 12.16
CA ASP A 97 10.06 3.50 13.03
C ASP A 97 11.57 3.75 12.95
N VAL A 98 12.09 4.11 11.77
CA VAL A 98 13.46 4.50 11.52
C VAL A 98 13.70 5.99 11.77
N TRP A 99 12.92 6.86 11.11
CA TRP A 99 13.15 8.30 11.11
C TRP A 99 13.05 8.93 12.50
N HIS A 100 12.03 8.55 13.25
CA HIS A 100 11.80 9.10 14.58
C HIS A 100 12.80 8.60 15.62
N LYS A 101 13.58 7.56 15.36
CA LYS A 101 14.71 7.14 16.17
C LYS A 101 15.75 8.25 16.30
N SER A 102 16.14 8.83 15.16
CA SER A 102 17.15 9.88 15.10
C SER A 102 16.61 11.28 15.38
N SER A 103 15.34 11.58 15.00
CA SER A 103 14.78 12.93 15.10
C SER A 103 14.08 13.22 16.43
N PHE A 104 13.48 12.20 17.06
CA PHE A 104 12.68 12.37 18.29
C PHE A 104 13.01 11.38 19.40
N GLY A 105 13.91 10.42 19.18
CA GLY A 105 14.20 9.36 20.15
C GLY A 105 13.05 8.36 20.36
N THR A 106 12.09 8.28 19.43
CA THR A 106 10.84 7.51 19.58
C THR A 106 10.63 6.47 18.48
N GLY A 107 11.69 6.00 17.85
CA GLY A 107 11.62 4.91 16.87
C GLY A 107 11.24 3.57 17.51
N THR A 108 11.07 2.55 16.68
CA THR A 108 10.82 1.17 17.14
C THR A 108 12.07 0.34 16.89
N ASP A 109 12.54 -0.40 17.89
CA ASP A 109 13.68 -1.32 17.72
C ASP A 109 13.32 -2.47 16.76
N PRO A 110 14.29 -2.99 15.99
CA PRO A 110 14.04 -4.00 14.94
C PRO A 110 13.29 -5.25 15.43
N ASP A 111 13.65 -5.76 16.62
CA ASP A 111 13.01 -6.95 17.20
C ASP A 111 11.54 -6.69 17.60
N LYS A 112 11.24 -5.51 18.11
CA LYS A 112 9.88 -5.07 18.44
C LYS A 112 9.08 -4.81 17.16
N PHE A 113 9.70 -4.17 16.17
CA PHE A 113 9.09 -3.93 14.87
C PHE A 113 8.62 -5.24 14.24
N GLU A 114 9.49 -6.25 14.18
CA GLU A 114 9.13 -7.56 13.62
C GLU A 114 7.99 -8.23 14.39
N LYS A 115 8.01 -8.19 15.73
CA LYS A 115 6.97 -8.78 16.58
C LYS A 115 5.61 -8.10 16.40
N PHE A 116 5.55 -6.77 16.40
CA PHE A 116 4.29 -6.05 16.17
C PHE A 116 3.76 -6.26 14.77
N TYR A 117 4.65 -6.25 13.78
CA TYR A 117 4.25 -6.48 12.38
C TYR A 117 3.68 -7.89 12.19
N GLN A 118 4.33 -8.91 12.75
CA GLN A 118 3.81 -10.29 12.74
C GLN A 118 2.45 -10.37 13.47
N ALA A 119 2.30 -9.72 14.62
CA ALA A 119 1.03 -9.71 15.36
C ALA A 119 -0.12 -9.08 14.53
N ILE A 120 0.15 -8.00 13.78
CA ILE A 120 -0.82 -7.39 12.86
C ILE A 120 -1.22 -8.39 11.75
N ILE A 121 -0.23 -9.05 11.14
CA ILE A 121 -0.46 -10.08 10.11
C ILE A 121 -1.36 -11.20 10.67
N ASP A 122 -1.05 -11.71 11.85
CA ASP A 122 -1.80 -12.81 12.47
C ASP A 122 -3.25 -12.42 12.76
N ARG A 123 -3.51 -11.19 13.21
CA ARG A 123 -4.86 -10.66 13.43
C ARG A 123 -5.68 -10.60 12.15
N PHE A 124 -5.09 -10.15 11.04
CA PHE A 124 -5.79 -10.10 9.75
C PHE A 124 -6.01 -11.52 9.18
N LYS A 125 -5.02 -12.40 9.25
CA LYS A 125 -5.15 -13.79 8.80
C LYS A 125 -6.23 -14.55 9.57
N ALA A 126 -6.33 -14.35 10.89
CA ALA A 126 -7.38 -14.95 11.72
C ALA A 126 -8.80 -14.54 11.32
N LYS A 127 -8.95 -13.43 10.57
CA LYS A 127 -10.22 -12.96 10.00
C LYS A 127 -10.37 -13.29 8.51
N ASN A 128 -9.49 -14.12 7.96
CA ASN A 128 -9.43 -14.47 6.52
C ASN A 128 -9.28 -13.26 5.60
N ILE A 129 -8.67 -12.18 6.07
CA ILE A 129 -8.37 -10.98 5.30
C ILE A 129 -7.08 -11.23 4.51
N LYS A 130 -7.09 -10.94 3.20
CA LYS A 130 -5.88 -10.97 2.38
C LYS A 130 -4.95 -9.82 2.80
N VAL A 131 -3.67 -10.10 2.98
CA VAL A 131 -2.68 -9.12 3.43
C VAL A 131 -1.62 -8.91 2.35
N ILE A 132 -1.31 -7.65 2.03
CA ILE A 132 -0.18 -7.26 1.18
C ILE A 132 0.77 -6.45 2.06
N LEU A 133 2.06 -6.77 2.01
CA LEU A 133 3.09 -6.01 2.72
C LEU A 133 3.78 -5.02 1.78
N CYS A 134 4.14 -3.85 2.31
CA CYS A 134 4.95 -2.87 1.58
C CYS A 134 6.19 -2.52 2.39
N THR A 135 7.37 -2.50 1.74
CA THR A 135 8.55 -1.94 2.38
C THR A 135 8.44 -0.41 2.45
N PRO A 136 8.98 0.26 3.50
CA PRO A 136 9.09 1.70 3.51
C PRO A 136 10.01 2.15 2.35
N ALA A 137 9.70 3.33 1.74
CA ALA A 137 10.36 3.73 0.50
C ALA A 137 11.74 4.35 0.72
N ALA A 138 11.82 5.54 1.34
CA ALA A 138 13.07 6.27 1.48
C ALA A 138 13.05 7.24 2.67
N ILE A 139 14.25 7.51 3.21
CA ILE A 139 14.60 8.70 3.99
C ILE A 139 15.82 9.32 3.32
N GLY A 140 15.58 10.20 2.36
CA GLY A 140 16.58 10.74 1.44
C GLY A 140 16.67 9.95 0.14
N GLU A 141 17.11 10.67 -0.92
CA GLU A 141 17.11 10.15 -2.30
C GLU A 141 18.52 10.01 -2.89
N LYS A 142 19.58 10.26 -2.12
CA LYS A 142 20.94 10.10 -2.58
C LYS A 142 21.25 8.65 -2.93
N THR A 143 22.08 8.45 -3.94
CA THR A 143 22.41 7.15 -4.52
C THR A 143 23.87 6.73 -4.28
N ASP A 144 24.64 7.58 -3.59
CA ASP A 144 26.04 7.37 -3.24
C ASP A 144 26.24 6.77 -1.83
N PHE A 145 25.17 6.25 -1.21
CA PHE A 145 25.15 5.68 0.14
C PHE A 145 25.43 6.71 1.26
N SER A 146 25.26 7.99 1.00
CA SER A 146 25.46 9.06 2.00
C SER A 146 24.19 9.48 2.74
N ASN A 147 23.04 8.80 2.53
CA ASN A 147 21.86 9.00 3.38
C ASN A 147 22.10 8.34 4.75
N PRO A 148 22.04 9.08 5.87
CA PRO A 148 22.40 8.53 7.17
C PRO A 148 21.55 7.36 7.65
N GLN A 149 20.28 7.27 7.18
CA GLN A 149 19.34 6.23 7.58
C GLN A 149 19.23 5.05 6.58
N ASP A 150 20.04 4.99 5.53
CA ASP A 150 19.95 3.91 4.52
C ASP A 150 20.18 2.52 5.12
N GLY A 151 21.12 2.40 6.07
CA GLY A 151 21.35 1.15 6.80
C GLY A 151 20.11 0.64 7.49
N ASP A 152 19.52 1.48 8.35
CA ASP A 152 18.29 1.14 9.09
C ASP A 152 17.11 0.90 8.13
N MET A 153 16.93 1.74 7.11
CA MET A 153 15.88 1.55 6.11
C MET A 153 15.99 0.21 5.39
N ASN A 154 17.19 -0.22 5.06
CA ASN A 154 17.46 -1.52 4.46
C ASN A 154 17.19 -2.67 5.44
N GLU A 155 17.56 -2.53 6.72
CA GLU A 155 17.28 -3.50 7.77
C GLU A 155 15.77 -3.72 7.92
N TYR A 156 14.97 -2.65 8.12
CA TYR A 156 13.53 -2.73 8.28
C TYR A 156 12.82 -3.25 7.02
N SER A 157 13.30 -2.87 5.84
CA SER A 157 12.81 -3.43 4.58
C SER A 157 13.09 -4.93 4.48
N ASN A 158 14.26 -5.41 4.95
CA ASN A 158 14.59 -6.83 4.99
C ASN A 158 13.75 -7.60 6.01
N LEU A 159 13.39 -6.99 7.16
CA LEU A 159 12.42 -7.57 8.09
C LEU A 159 11.07 -7.82 7.41
N ILE A 160 10.55 -6.82 6.69
CA ILE A 160 9.28 -6.95 5.97
C ILE A 160 9.37 -8.01 4.85
N ARG A 161 10.47 -8.07 4.09
CA ARG A 161 10.70 -9.11 3.06
C ARG A 161 10.68 -10.51 3.68
N ARG A 162 11.36 -10.70 4.83
CA ARG A 162 11.32 -11.99 5.56
C ARG A 162 9.92 -12.32 6.08
N LEU A 163 9.19 -11.35 6.61
CA LEU A 163 7.80 -11.54 7.04
C LEU A 163 6.89 -11.93 5.87
N ALA A 164 7.05 -11.30 4.71
CA ALA A 164 6.31 -11.65 3.51
C ALA A 164 6.59 -13.10 3.09
N ALA A 165 7.85 -13.48 3.02
CA ALA A 165 8.26 -14.85 2.66
C ALA A 165 7.76 -15.88 3.69
N LYS A 166 7.96 -15.64 4.99
CA LYS A 166 7.52 -16.53 6.11
C LYS A 166 6.02 -16.79 6.09
N ASN A 167 5.23 -15.77 5.77
CA ASN A 167 3.78 -15.83 5.78
C ASN A 167 3.16 -16.14 4.41
N SER A 168 3.98 -16.31 3.35
CA SER A 168 3.55 -16.49 1.95
C SER A 168 2.63 -15.37 1.47
N LEU A 169 3.00 -14.11 1.78
CA LEU A 169 2.22 -12.91 1.46
C LEU A 169 2.82 -12.16 0.26
N PRO A 170 1.96 -11.53 -0.57
CA PRO A 170 2.41 -10.59 -1.59
C PRO A 170 3.20 -9.43 -0.98
N LEU A 171 4.23 -8.99 -1.70
CA LEU A 171 5.10 -7.88 -1.31
C LEU A 171 5.14 -6.80 -2.40
N VAL A 172 4.97 -5.56 -2.00
CA VAL A 172 5.32 -4.38 -2.81
C VAL A 172 6.65 -3.83 -2.29
N ASP A 173 7.73 -4.03 -3.02
CA ASP A 173 9.07 -3.62 -2.60
C ASP A 173 9.38 -2.18 -3.02
N LEU A 174 8.81 -1.22 -2.31
CA LEU A 174 8.98 0.20 -2.60
C LEU A 174 10.42 0.69 -2.35
N ARG A 175 11.12 0.12 -1.35
CA ARG A 175 12.54 0.44 -1.11
C ARG A 175 13.37 0.17 -2.36
N LYS A 176 13.18 -0.98 -2.97
CA LYS A 176 13.86 -1.37 -4.21
C LYS A 176 13.45 -0.46 -5.38
N ALA A 177 12.15 -0.24 -5.56
CA ALA A 177 11.63 0.57 -6.66
C ALA A 177 12.14 2.02 -6.61
N PHE A 178 12.22 2.63 -5.41
CA PHE A 178 12.73 3.98 -5.22
C PHE A 178 14.23 4.08 -5.50
N LEU A 179 15.02 3.12 -5.02
CA LEU A 179 16.46 3.06 -5.31
C LEU A 179 16.72 2.91 -6.80
N GLU A 180 16.05 1.97 -7.46
CA GLU A 180 16.21 1.74 -8.91
C GLU A 180 15.79 2.96 -9.74
N TYR A 181 14.75 3.67 -9.31
CA TYR A 181 14.33 4.90 -9.97
C TYR A 181 15.39 6.01 -9.81
N ASN A 182 15.87 6.23 -8.58
CA ASN A 182 16.85 7.28 -8.28
C ASN A 182 18.21 7.00 -8.95
N LEU A 183 18.66 5.76 -9.02
CA LEU A 183 19.89 5.39 -9.76
C LEU A 183 19.83 5.80 -11.24
N LYS A 184 18.65 5.84 -11.84
CA LYS A 184 18.46 6.22 -13.25
C LYS A 184 18.18 7.70 -13.44
N ASN A 185 17.60 8.39 -12.45
CA ASN A 185 17.00 9.71 -12.62
C ASN A 185 17.53 10.78 -11.67
N ASN A 186 18.44 10.45 -10.77
CA ASN A 186 19.05 11.36 -9.81
C ASN A 186 20.57 11.50 -10.03
N SER A 187 20.97 11.91 -11.24
CA SER A 187 22.39 12.13 -11.61
C SER A 187 23.09 13.16 -10.73
N ASP A 188 22.34 14.15 -10.24
CA ASP A 188 22.86 15.24 -9.40
C ASP A 188 22.99 14.82 -7.92
N ASN A 189 22.67 13.58 -7.57
CA ASN A 189 22.70 13.03 -6.21
C ASN A 189 21.94 13.91 -5.19
N LYS A 190 20.77 14.43 -5.59
CA LYS A 190 19.90 15.22 -4.72
C LYS A 190 19.36 14.36 -3.59
N ASP A 191 19.22 14.93 -2.41
CA ASP A 191 18.66 14.23 -1.24
C ASP A 191 17.11 14.23 -1.20
N ARG A 192 16.47 15.01 -2.07
CA ARG A 192 15.01 15.15 -2.21
C ARG A 192 14.63 15.85 -3.53
N GLY A 193 13.34 15.86 -3.83
CA GLY A 193 12.77 16.61 -4.98
C GLY A 193 12.59 15.75 -6.22
N ILE A 194 12.96 14.48 -6.21
CA ILE A 194 12.70 13.53 -7.29
C ILE A 194 11.39 12.76 -6.99
N LEU A 195 11.42 11.85 -6.05
CA LEU A 195 10.27 11.04 -5.62
C LEU A 195 9.66 11.52 -4.30
N THR A 196 10.40 12.33 -3.55
CA THR A 196 9.94 12.93 -2.29
C THR A 196 10.03 14.45 -2.33
N THR A 197 9.25 15.12 -1.48
CA THR A 197 9.28 16.59 -1.34
C THR A 197 10.28 17.04 -0.26
N ASP A 198 10.39 16.25 0.81
CA ASP A 198 11.13 16.57 2.04
C ASP A 198 12.01 15.42 2.52
N ARG A 199 12.38 14.49 1.63
CA ARG A 199 13.14 13.25 1.86
C ARG A 199 12.28 12.05 2.26
N VAL A 200 11.01 12.24 2.64
CA VAL A 200 10.09 11.20 3.16
C VAL A 200 8.75 11.22 2.43
N HIS A 201 8.05 12.36 2.47
CA HIS A 201 6.73 12.49 1.88
C HIS A 201 6.78 12.58 0.36
N LEU A 202 5.85 11.88 -0.29
CA LEU A 202 5.89 11.66 -1.73
C LEU A 202 5.67 12.95 -2.54
N SER A 203 6.49 13.15 -3.56
CA SER A 203 6.23 14.08 -4.65
C SER A 203 5.09 13.57 -5.55
N ALA A 204 4.65 14.36 -6.53
CA ALA A 204 3.68 13.89 -7.53
C ALA A 204 4.19 12.63 -8.27
N LYS A 205 5.49 12.57 -8.56
CA LYS A 205 6.15 11.44 -9.22
C LYS A 205 6.28 10.24 -8.27
N GLY A 206 6.60 10.47 -7.01
CA GLY A 206 6.62 9.43 -5.98
C GLY A 206 5.25 8.80 -5.77
N ASN A 207 4.19 9.61 -5.70
CA ASN A 207 2.81 9.11 -5.64
C ASN A 207 2.43 8.24 -6.87
N GLN A 208 2.90 8.62 -8.06
CA GLN A 208 2.66 7.83 -9.28
C GLN A 208 3.38 6.49 -9.23
N LEU A 209 4.68 6.47 -8.86
CA LEU A 209 5.46 5.24 -8.75
C LEU A 209 4.85 4.29 -7.71
N VAL A 210 4.50 4.80 -6.52
CA VAL A 210 3.86 4.00 -5.47
C VAL A 210 2.53 3.41 -5.96
N ALA A 211 1.71 4.22 -6.64
CA ALA A 211 0.43 3.75 -7.18
C ALA A 211 0.62 2.62 -8.21
N GLU A 212 1.57 2.75 -9.12
CA GLU A 212 1.86 1.76 -10.14
C GLU A 212 2.37 0.44 -9.53
N GLU A 213 3.31 0.51 -8.56
CA GLU A 213 3.84 -0.68 -7.91
C GLU A 213 2.78 -1.40 -7.06
N MET A 214 1.96 -0.67 -6.31
CA MET A 214 0.86 -1.26 -5.53
C MET A 214 -0.22 -1.84 -6.43
N TRP A 215 -0.60 -1.14 -7.51
CA TRP A 215 -1.61 -1.61 -8.44
C TRP A 215 -1.24 -2.92 -9.13
N LYS A 216 0.03 -3.11 -9.50
CA LYS A 216 0.52 -4.38 -10.07
C LYS A 216 0.17 -5.59 -9.19
N VAL A 217 0.26 -5.42 -7.86
CA VAL A 217 -0.04 -6.49 -6.91
C VAL A 217 -1.54 -6.59 -6.62
N ILE A 218 -2.21 -5.46 -6.40
CA ILE A 218 -3.65 -5.43 -6.06
C ILE A 218 -4.49 -6.07 -7.18
N LYS A 219 -4.23 -5.76 -8.44
CA LYS A 219 -5.04 -6.26 -9.57
C LYS A 219 -4.92 -7.77 -9.79
N SER A 220 -3.93 -8.42 -9.20
CA SER A 220 -3.71 -9.87 -9.30
C SER A 220 -4.42 -10.68 -8.20
N ILE A 221 -5.08 -10.02 -7.24
CA ILE A 221 -5.79 -10.64 -6.12
C ILE A 221 -7.26 -10.87 -6.47
#